data_f13ff09c6238b9c1a07bc5173d6a6b03
#
_entry.id   f13ff09c6238b9c1a07bc5173d6a6b03
#
_cell.length_a   1.000
_cell.length_b   1.000
_cell.length_c   1.000
_cell.angle_alpha   90.00
_cell.angle_beta   90.00
_cell.angle_gamma   90.00
#
_symmetry.space_group_name_H-M   'P 1'
#
loop_
_entity.id
_entity.type
_entity.pdbx_description
1 polymer ?
#
loop_
_entity_poly.entity_id
_entity_poly.type
_entity_poly.pdbx_seq_one_letter_code
_entity_poly.pdbx_strand_id
1 'polypeptide(L)'
;QAGIDRIAGLRELLGNLVQNTTTVGEAAREAEIAFDDGNILLGGGGSDLIEGRGGDDVIDGDSWLNVRIRISTPSGIYTADSLAGPVYLQSQLVNGEVPANAVPAFGGKALTDLLLERTVTPGQMQIVREIVDGGKSGDVDIAVYSDVRANYSIEQNADGSFTVTHVQVDPTGALGLVTSDGVDRVKNIEVLRFADQDLRIQPPKIELNG
;
A
#
# COMPACT_ATOMS: atom_id res chain seq x y z
N GLN A 1 -11.58 -10.59 14.91
CA GLN A 1 -11.38 -9.93 13.61
C GLN A 1 -10.06 -10.40 13.05
N ALA A 2 -10.05 -10.84 11.80
CA ALA A 2 -8.82 -11.21 11.10
C ALA A 2 -7.85 -10.02 11.07
N GLY A 3 -6.54 -10.30 11.08
CA GLY A 3 -5.50 -9.26 11.12
C GLY A 3 -5.61 -8.25 9.98
N ILE A 4 -6.07 -8.71 8.81
CA ILE A 4 -6.26 -7.93 7.59
C ILE A 4 -7.28 -6.78 7.77
N ASP A 5 -8.31 -6.95 8.59
CA ASP A 5 -9.33 -5.91 8.82
C ASP A 5 -8.87 -4.81 9.80
N ARG A 6 -7.66 -4.93 10.36
CA ARG A 6 -7.08 -3.92 11.24
C ARG A 6 -6.37 -2.79 10.49
N ILE A 7 -6.18 -2.95 9.20
CA ILE A 7 -5.58 -1.94 8.32
C ILE A 7 -6.61 -1.62 7.25
N ALA A 8 -7.14 -0.40 7.27
CA ALA A 8 -8.07 0.05 6.25
C ALA A 8 -7.36 0.09 4.88
N GLY A 9 -8.04 -0.37 3.83
CA GLY A 9 -7.48 -0.42 2.47
C GLY A 9 -6.62 -1.66 2.17
N LEU A 10 -6.22 -2.45 3.18
CA LEU A 10 -5.38 -3.62 2.95
C LEU A 10 -6.11 -4.71 2.15
N ARG A 11 -7.41 -4.91 2.41
CA ARG A 11 -8.22 -5.88 1.65
C ARG A 11 -8.35 -5.49 0.18
N GLU A 12 -8.52 -4.21 -0.10
CA GLU A 12 -8.60 -3.65 -1.45
C GLU A 12 -7.25 -3.76 -2.18
N LEU A 13 -6.15 -3.55 -1.47
CA LEU A 13 -4.80 -3.72 -1.98
C LEU A 13 -4.55 -5.18 -2.41
N LEU A 14 -4.89 -6.13 -1.56
CA LEU A 14 -4.71 -7.57 -1.81
C LEU A 14 -5.67 -8.10 -2.90
N GLY A 15 -6.84 -7.50 -3.06
CA GLY A 15 -7.81 -7.83 -4.11
C GLY A 15 -8.22 -9.31 -4.06
N ASN A 16 -8.04 -10.02 -5.19
CA ASN A 16 -8.42 -11.42 -5.34
C ASN A 16 -7.51 -12.42 -4.59
N LEU A 17 -6.36 -11.97 -4.07
CA LEU A 17 -5.52 -12.80 -3.20
C LEU A 17 -6.18 -13.05 -1.85
N VAL A 18 -7.15 -12.23 -1.44
CA VAL A 18 -7.99 -12.50 -0.28
C VAL A 18 -9.16 -13.36 -0.70
N GLN A 19 -9.11 -14.64 -0.41
CA GLN A 19 -10.25 -15.53 -0.63
C GLN A 19 -11.37 -15.19 0.34
N ASN A 20 -12.55 -14.90 -0.19
CA ASN A 20 -13.76 -14.63 0.58
C ASN A 20 -14.34 -15.97 1.03
N THR A 21 -13.74 -16.63 2.01
CA THR A 21 -14.28 -17.86 2.58
C THR A 21 -15.40 -17.53 3.56
N THR A 22 -16.64 -17.64 3.09
CA THR A 22 -17.87 -17.62 3.92
C THR A 22 -18.06 -18.93 4.68
N THR A 23 -17.10 -19.83 4.73
CA THR A 23 -17.24 -21.16 5.37
C THR A 23 -16.37 -21.29 6.62
N VAL A 24 -17.09 -21.46 7.68
CA VAL A 24 -16.77 -21.69 9.08
C VAL A 24 -15.77 -22.82 9.30
N GLY A 25 -14.64 -22.53 9.98
CA GLY A 25 -13.70 -23.52 10.52
C GLY A 25 -12.32 -22.91 10.74
N GLU A 26 -11.62 -23.27 11.81
CA GLU A 26 -10.29 -22.74 12.12
C GLU A 26 -9.25 -23.03 11.00
N ALA A 27 -9.42 -24.13 10.26
CA ALA A 27 -8.61 -24.45 9.08
C ALA A 27 -8.87 -23.52 7.87
N ALA A 28 -10.01 -22.84 7.81
CA ALA A 28 -10.33 -21.91 6.74
C ALA A 28 -9.71 -20.51 6.95
N ARG A 29 -9.23 -20.20 8.16
CA ARG A 29 -8.57 -18.92 8.46
C ARG A 29 -7.14 -18.86 7.92
N GLU A 30 -6.48 -20.00 7.76
CA GLU A 30 -5.13 -20.06 7.15
C GLU A 30 -5.20 -20.01 5.62
N ALA A 31 -6.35 -20.34 5.02
CA ALA A 31 -6.57 -20.25 3.57
C ALA A 31 -7.05 -18.87 3.09
N GLU A 32 -7.17 -17.91 3.97
CA GLU A 32 -7.67 -16.55 3.64
C GLU A 32 -6.68 -15.72 2.82
N ILE A 33 -5.40 -16.11 2.80
CA ILE A 33 -4.35 -15.42 2.05
C ILE A 33 -3.50 -16.50 1.38
N ALA A 34 -3.61 -16.62 0.06
CA ALA A 34 -2.68 -17.40 -0.74
C ALA A 34 -1.33 -16.67 -0.83
N PHE A 35 -0.69 -16.48 0.31
CA PHE A 35 0.50 -15.65 0.50
C PHE A 35 1.47 -16.44 1.37
N ASP A 36 2.04 -17.51 0.79
CA ASP A 36 2.91 -18.36 1.59
C ASP A 36 4.32 -17.80 1.72
N ASP A 37 4.86 -17.09 0.70
CA ASP A 37 6.23 -16.54 0.71
C ASP A 37 6.34 -15.16 0.04
N GLY A 38 5.22 -14.45 -0.22
CA GLY A 38 5.20 -13.16 -0.89
C GLY A 38 5.28 -11.97 0.06
N ASN A 39 5.65 -10.83 -0.50
CA ASN A 39 5.78 -9.55 0.20
C ASN A 39 4.70 -8.55 -0.22
N ILE A 40 4.45 -7.54 0.61
CA ILE A 40 3.68 -6.35 0.25
C ILE A 40 4.66 -5.19 0.14
N LEU A 41 4.83 -4.66 -1.06
CA LEU A 41 5.77 -3.63 -1.41
C LEU A 41 5.00 -2.37 -1.80
N LEU A 42 5.21 -1.29 -1.07
CA LEU A 42 4.51 -0.03 -1.24
C LEU A 42 5.54 1.06 -1.54
N GLY A 43 5.50 1.66 -2.73
CA GLY A 43 6.39 2.73 -3.16
C GLY A 43 6.09 4.05 -2.47
N GLY A 44 4.80 4.42 -2.42
CA GLY A 44 4.36 5.67 -1.85
C GLY A 44 4.26 6.79 -2.86
N GLY A 45 4.69 8.00 -2.52
CA GLY A 45 4.65 9.11 -3.46
C GLY A 45 6.00 9.36 -4.11
N GLY A 46 5.98 9.69 -5.39
CA GLY A 46 7.18 9.89 -6.22
C GLY A 46 7.31 8.82 -7.28
N SER A 47 8.51 8.69 -7.86
CA SER A 47 8.79 7.66 -8.86
C SER A 47 9.70 6.61 -8.24
N ASP A 48 9.18 5.41 -8.07
CA ASP A 48 9.82 4.34 -7.33
C ASP A 48 10.32 3.22 -8.24
N LEU A 49 11.39 2.55 -7.81
CA LEU A 49 11.93 1.35 -8.43
C LEU A 49 11.77 0.20 -7.44
N ILE A 50 10.89 -0.76 -7.74
CA ILE A 50 10.48 -1.82 -6.83
C ILE A 50 10.85 -3.18 -7.41
N GLU A 51 11.55 -4.01 -6.63
CA GLU A 51 11.93 -5.37 -6.98
C GLU A 51 11.37 -6.33 -5.93
N GLY A 52 10.39 -7.17 -6.32
CA GLY A 52 9.77 -8.20 -5.45
C GLY A 52 10.69 -9.39 -5.21
N ARG A 53 11.46 -9.75 -6.24
CA ARG A 53 12.29 -10.96 -6.32
C ARG A 53 11.44 -12.22 -6.44
N GLY A 54 11.59 -13.16 -5.51
CA GLY A 54 10.85 -14.42 -5.54
C GLY A 54 9.72 -14.45 -4.52
N GLY A 55 8.67 -15.19 -4.85
CA GLY A 55 7.43 -15.27 -4.10
C GLY A 55 6.27 -14.64 -4.89
N ASP A 56 5.07 -14.72 -4.32
CA ASP A 56 3.89 -14.12 -4.93
C ASP A 56 3.64 -12.76 -4.25
N ASP A 57 4.10 -11.68 -4.89
CA ASP A 57 4.17 -10.35 -4.28
C ASP A 57 2.94 -9.47 -4.61
N VAL A 58 2.65 -8.54 -3.71
CA VAL A 58 1.80 -7.38 -4.01
C VAL A 58 2.66 -6.14 -4.11
N ILE A 59 2.70 -5.54 -5.28
CA ILE A 59 3.48 -4.35 -5.59
C ILE A 59 2.52 -3.21 -5.93
N ASP A 60 2.57 -2.12 -5.17
CA ASP A 60 1.79 -0.91 -5.44
C ASP A 60 2.72 0.31 -5.44
N GLY A 61 2.84 0.99 -6.58
CA GLY A 61 3.75 2.12 -6.76
C GLY A 61 3.36 3.33 -5.91
N ASP A 62 2.08 3.63 -5.83
CA ASP A 62 1.58 4.86 -5.21
C ASP A 62 1.15 4.72 -3.75
N SER A 63 0.79 3.51 -3.33
CA SER A 63 0.21 3.30 -1.99
C SER A 63 1.26 3.31 -0.88
N TRP A 64 0.87 3.76 0.30
CA TRP A 64 1.68 3.69 1.51
C TRP A 64 0.84 3.40 2.75
N LEU A 65 1.50 2.88 3.80
CA LEU A 65 0.86 2.61 5.09
C LEU A 65 0.89 3.88 5.95
N ASN A 66 -0.24 4.53 6.10
CA ASN A 66 -0.42 5.65 7.01
C ASN A 66 -0.77 5.15 8.42
N VAL A 67 0.02 5.56 9.41
CA VAL A 67 -0.20 5.25 10.83
C VAL A 67 -0.30 6.55 11.60
N ARG A 68 -1.44 6.80 12.24
CA ARG A 68 -1.69 8.05 12.96
C ARG A 68 -2.53 7.83 14.22
N ILE A 69 -2.58 8.85 15.08
CA ILE A 69 -3.41 8.88 16.28
C ILE A 69 -4.69 9.64 15.93
N ARG A 70 -5.81 8.94 15.96
CA ARG A 70 -7.15 9.54 15.88
C ARG A 70 -7.62 9.92 17.26
N ILE A 71 -8.18 11.13 17.41
CA ILE A 71 -8.68 11.67 18.66
C ILE A 71 -10.15 12.01 18.47
N SER A 72 -11.04 11.36 19.21
CA SER A 72 -12.50 11.57 19.12
C SER A 72 -12.97 12.36 20.33
N THR A 73 -13.41 13.60 20.11
CA THR A 73 -13.93 14.49 21.14
C THR A 73 -15.37 14.89 20.81
N PRO A 74 -16.13 15.46 21.77
CA PRO A 74 -17.46 16.02 21.48
C PRO A 74 -17.45 17.15 20.44
N SER A 75 -16.31 17.86 20.29
CA SER A 75 -16.14 18.96 19.34
C SER A 75 -15.70 18.53 17.95
N GLY A 76 -15.33 17.26 17.75
CA GLY A 76 -14.93 16.74 16.44
C GLY A 76 -13.93 15.61 16.51
N ILE A 77 -13.52 15.17 15.31
CA ILE A 77 -12.49 14.16 15.13
C ILE A 77 -11.21 14.85 14.69
N TYR A 78 -10.14 14.56 15.40
CA TYR A 78 -8.82 15.12 15.17
C TYR A 78 -7.80 14.01 14.90
N THR A 79 -6.64 14.40 14.41
CA THR A 79 -5.52 13.52 14.12
C THR A 79 -4.20 14.15 14.55
N ALA A 80 -3.25 13.29 14.90
CA ALA A 80 -1.85 13.64 15.10
C ALA A 80 -0.97 12.50 14.61
N ASP A 81 0.18 12.82 14.04
CA ASP A 81 1.14 11.82 13.55
C ASP A 81 2.00 11.27 14.70
N SER A 82 2.12 12.03 15.78
CA SER A 82 2.88 11.63 16.95
C SER A 82 2.35 12.32 18.23
N LEU A 83 2.78 11.82 19.38
CA LEU A 83 2.48 12.47 20.67
C LEU A 83 3.13 13.85 20.80
N ALA A 84 4.30 14.06 20.18
CA ALA A 84 5.04 15.32 20.22
C ALA A 84 4.59 16.32 19.16
N GLY A 85 3.79 15.88 18.20
CA GLY A 85 3.30 16.70 17.09
C GLY A 85 2.03 17.50 17.43
N PRO A 86 1.73 18.53 16.63
CA PRO A 86 0.48 19.26 16.72
C PRO A 86 -0.70 18.38 16.29
N VAL A 87 -1.89 18.83 16.69
CA VAL A 87 -3.16 18.14 16.38
C VAL A 87 -3.90 18.91 15.32
N TYR A 88 -4.48 18.20 14.34
CA TYR A 88 -5.25 18.79 13.25
C TYR A 88 -6.67 18.21 13.21
N LEU A 89 -7.63 18.94 12.62
CA LEU A 89 -8.92 18.34 12.28
C LEU A 89 -8.71 17.27 11.21
N GLN A 90 -9.31 16.10 11.38
CA GLN A 90 -9.19 15.00 10.42
C GLN A 90 -9.69 15.39 9.03
N SER A 91 -10.67 16.29 8.92
CA SER A 91 -11.20 16.79 7.65
C SER A 91 -10.21 17.66 6.84
N GLN A 92 -9.07 18.02 7.42
CA GLN A 92 -8.01 18.76 6.71
C GLN A 92 -7.03 17.84 5.98
N LEU A 93 -7.05 16.53 6.26
CA LEU A 93 -6.15 15.59 5.60
C LEU A 93 -6.52 15.42 4.13
N VAL A 94 -5.48 15.34 3.29
CA VAL A 94 -5.57 14.98 1.88
C VAL A 94 -4.72 13.72 1.68
N ASN A 95 -5.31 12.66 1.17
CA ASN A 95 -4.64 11.37 1.00
C ASN A 95 -3.88 10.90 2.25
N GLY A 96 -4.50 11.08 3.43
CA GLY A 96 -3.92 10.70 4.71
C GLY A 96 -2.83 11.65 5.25
N GLU A 97 -2.39 12.64 4.49
CA GLU A 97 -1.37 13.61 4.88
C GLU A 97 -1.97 14.93 5.38
N VAL A 98 -1.24 15.60 6.26
CA VAL A 98 -1.53 16.97 6.69
C VAL A 98 -0.96 17.92 5.65
N PRO A 99 -1.79 18.65 4.87
CA PRO A 99 -1.28 19.56 3.86
C PRO A 99 -0.54 20.76 4.50
N ALA A 100 0.40 21.35 3.76
CA ALA A 100 1.26 22.43 4.24
C ALA A 100 0.48 23.68 4.72
N ASN A 101 -0.73 23.89 4.22
CA ASN A 101 -1.62 24.99 4.59
C ASN A 101 -2.62 24.63 5.69
N ALA A 102 -2.55 23.43 6.26
CA ALA A 102 -3.43 23.01 7.35
C ALA A 102 -3.19 23.87 8.60
N VAL A 103 -4.29 24.21 9.27
CA VAL A 103 -4.23 24.99 10.50
C VAL A 103 -4.30 24.04 11.70
N PRO A 104 -3.27 24.01 12.57
CA PRO A 104 -3.30 23.20 13.77
C PRO A 104 -4.46 23.57 14.68
N ALA A 105 -5.14 22.57 15.21
CA ALA A 105 -6.14 22.73 16.23
C ALA A 105 -5.50 23.07 17.58
N PHE A 106 -6.29 23.45 18.56
CA PHE A 106 -5.85 23.72 19.94
C PHE A 106 -4.66 24.70 20.06
N GLY A 107 -4.57 25.68 19.13
CA GLY A 107 -3.50 26.67 19.12
C GLY A 107 -2.11 26.12 18.79
N GLY A 108 -2.04 24.95 18.10
CA GLY A 108 -0.78 24.34 17.68
C GLY A 108 -0.03 23.60 18.81
N LYS A 109 -0.70 23.36 19.94
CA LYS A 109 -0.11 22.57 21.04
C LYS A 109 0.17 21.13 20.61
N ALA A 110 1.23 20.56 21.13
CA ALA A 110 1.52 19.14 20.98
C ALA A 110 0.45 18.29 21.67
N LEU A 111 0.19 17.08 21.14
CA LEU A 111 -0.78 16.15 21.74
C LEU A 111 -0.40 15.81 23.21
N THR A 112 0.90 15.72 23.51
CA THR A 112 1.39 15.52 24.88
C THR A 112 0.94 16.63 25.84
N ASP A 113 0.98 17.90 25.40
CA ASP A 113 0.57 19.03 26.23
C ASP A 113 -0.95 18.97 26.49
N LEU A 114 -1.74 18.61 25.49
CA LEU A 114 -3.18 18.44 25.63
C LEU A 114 -3.56 17.30 26.59
N LEU A 115 -2.75 16.24 26.63
CA LEU A 115 -2.90 15.15 27.59
C LEU A 115 -2.58 15.60 29.03
N LEU A 116 -1.49 16.35 29.21
CA LEU A 116 -1.10 16.90 30.49
C LEU A 116 -2.12 17.89 31.05
N GLU A 117 -2.68 18.73 30.19
CA GLU A 117 -3.74 19.69 30.50
C GLU A 117 -5.11 19.03 30.67
N ARG A 118 -5.24 17.74 30.36
CA ARG A 118 -6.51 16.98 30.34
C ARG A 118 -7.54 17.52 29.36
N THR A 119 -7.12 18.27 28.34
CA THR A 119 -7.95 18.71 27.21
C THR A 119 -8.33 17.50 26.33
N VAL A 120 -7.40 16.55 26.20
CA VAL A 120 -7.59 15.24 25.59
C VAL A 120 -7.26 14.16 26.61
N THR A 121 -7.96 13.05 26.56
CA THR A 121 -7.71 11.89 27.44
C THR A 121 -7.30 10.67 26.62
N PRO A 122 -6.53 9.72 27.18
CA PRO A 122 -6.14 8.48 26.47
C PRO A 122 -7.33 7.68 25.96
N GLY A 123 -8.48 7.71 26.65
CA GLY A 123 -9.69 7.01 26.22
C GLY A 123 -10.33 7.58 24.94
N GLN A 124 -9.95 8.77 24.51
CA GLN A 124 -10.39 9.40 23.27
C GLN A 124 -9.46 9.09 22.09
N MET A 125 -8.35 8.40 22.32
CA MET A 125 -7.30 8.15 21.34
C MET A 125 -7.39 6.72 20.80
N GLN A 126 -7.10 6.58 19.51
CA GLN A 126 -7.02 5.32 18.80
C GLN A 126 -5.90 5.37 17.77
N ILE A 127 -5.10 4.31 17.67
CA ILE A 127 -4.16 4.15 16.55
C ILE A 127 -4.95 3.70 15.34
N VAL A 128 -4.88 4.49 14.27
CA VAL A 128 -5.46 4.17 12.95
C VAL A 128 -4.35 3.75 12.01
N ARG A 129 -4.60 2.71 11.24
CA ARG A 129 -3.72 2.22 10.18
C ARG A 129 -4.57 2.11 8.92
N GLU A 130 -4.09 2.70 7.85
CA GLU A 130 -4.81 2.71 6.56
C GLU A 130 -3.81 2.70 5.41
N ILE A 131 -4.16 2.02 4.33
CA ILE A 131 -3.44 2.13 3.06
C ILE A 131 -4.04 3.33 2.33
N VAL A 132 -3.21 4.28 1.96
CA VAL A 132 -3.60 5.50 1.27
C VAL A 132 -2.76 5.69 0.01
N ASP A 133 -3.35 6.34 -0.98
CA ASP A 133 -2.71 6.68 -2.25
C ASP A 133 -1.86 7.97 -2.05
N GLY A 134 -0.56 7.87 -2.30
CA GLY A 134 0.41 8.98 -2.25
C GLY A 134 0.84 9.46 -3.63
N GLY A 135 0.41 8.79 -4.71
CA GLY A 135 0.86 9.07 -6.07
C GLY A 135 0.42 10.43 -6.59
N LYS A 136 1.30 11.07 -7.35
CA LYS A 136 1.11 12.40 -7.93
C LYS A 136 1.15 12.34 -9.45
N SER A 137 0.66 13.41 -10.08
CA SER A 137 0.74 13.55 -11.53
C SER A 137 2.19 13.56 -11.99
N GLY A 138 2.49 12.68 -12.95
CA GLY A 138 3.81 12.57 -13.55
C GLY A 138 4.75 11.58 -12.86
N ASP A 139 4.33 10.96 -11.74
CA ASP A 139 5.07 9.87 -11.12
C ASP A 139 5.14 8.68 -12.10
N VAL A 140 6.27 8.00 -12.09
CA VAL A 140 6.50 6.83 -12.95
C VAL A 140 7.15 5.74 -12.12
N ASP A 141 6.37 4.73 -11.79
CA ASP A 141 6.82 3.62 -10.97
C ASP A 141 7.20 2.43 -11.83
N ILE A 142 8.24 1.74 -11.42
CA ILE A 142 8.86 0.65 -12.18
C ILE A 142 8.93 -0.60 -11.29
N ALA A 143 8.26 -1.67 -11.70
CA ALA A 143 8.47 -2.99 -11.12
C ALA A 143 9.54 -3.74 -11.92
N VAL A 144 10.53 -4.32 -11.22
CA VAL A 144 11.70 -4.98 -11.82
C VAL A 144 11.57 -6.49 -11.71
N TYR A 145 11.85 -7.17 -12.82
CA TYR A 145 11.79 -8.61 -12.99
C TYR A 145 13.14 -9.17 -13.44
N SER A 146 13.49 -10.36 -12.95
CA SER A 146 14.83 -10.93 -13.06
C SER A 146 15.14 -11.51 -14.43
N ASP A 147 14.13 -11.92 -15.23
CA ASP A 147 14.30 -12.64 -16.49
C ASP A 147 13.82 -11.81 -17.70
N VAL A 148 13.95 -12.38 -18.89
CA VAL A 148 13.52 -11.77 -20.15
C VAL A 148 12.00 -11.72 -20.27
N ARG A 149 11.47 -10.69 -20.91
CA ARG A 149 10.02 -10.46 -21.06
C ARG A 149 9.24 -11.67 -21.60
N ALA A 150 9.85 -12.46 -22.47
CA ALA A 150 9.21 -13.62 -23.11
C ALA A 150 8.83 -14.72 -22.10
N ASN A 151 9.44 -14.74 -20.93
CA ASN A 151 9.22 -15.73 -19.88
C ASN A 151 8.10 -15.36 -18.91
N TYR A 152 7.40 -14.25 -19.15
CA TYR A 152 6.30 -13.78 -18.27
C TYR A 152 4.97 -13.71 -19.04
N SER A 153 3.88 -14.10 -18.36
CA SER A 153 2.50 -13.76 -18.74
C SER A 153 2.06 -12.52 -17.98
N ILE A 154 1.36 -11.61 -18.64
CA ILE A 154 0.85 -10.36 -18.04
C ILE A 154 -0.63 -10.27 -18.38
N GLU A 155 -1.47 -10.22 -17.34
CA GLU A 155 -2.93 -10.16 -17.48
C GLU A 155 -3.47 -8.96 -16.71
N GLN A 156 -4.34 -8.17 -17.33
CA GLN A 156 -5.01 -7.06 -16.65
C GLN A 156 -6.23 -7.57 -15.88
N ASN A 157 -6.33 -7.21 -14.63
CA ASN A 157 -7.45 -7.53 -13.75
C ASN A 157 -8.60 -6.52 -13.91
N ALA A 158 -9.81 -6.91 -13.49
CA ALA A 158 -11.00 -6.07 -13.59
C ALA A 158 -10.92 -4.75 -12.78
N ASP A 159 -10.06 -4.69 -11.77
CA ASP A 159 -9.82 -3.49 -10.95
C ASP A 159 -8.69 -2.59 -11.46
N GLY A 160 -8.16 -2.89 -12.66
CA GLY A 160 -7.10 -2.14 -13.32
C GLY A 160 -5.68 -2.53 -12.90
N SER A 161 -5.50 -3.39 -11.89
CA SER A 161 -4.20 -3.98 -11.57
C SER A 161 -3.78 -5.00 -12.63
N PHE A 162 -2.53 -5.46 -12.55
CA PHE A 162 -2.02 -6.53 -13.41
C PHE A 162 -1.58 -7.72 -12.59
N THR A 163 -1.75 -8.91 -13.15
CA THR A 163 -1.09 -10.14 -12.67
C THR A 163 0.08 -10.43 -13.60
N VAL A 164 1.26 -10.51 -13.02
CA VAL A 164 2.50 -10.84 -13.74
C VAL A 164 2.97 -12.20 -13.25
N THR A 165 3.03 -13.18 -14.15
CA THR A 165 3.39 -14.56 -13.81
C THR A 165 4.67 -14.94 -14.52
N HIS A 166 5.68 -15.39 -13.79
CA HIS A 166 6.89 -15.98 -14.34
C HIS A 166 6.61 -17.42 -14.80
N VAL A 167 6.31 -17.60 -16.09
CA VAL A 167 5.81 -18.87 -16.65
C VAL A 167 6.89 -19.84 -17.12
N GLN A 168 8.11 -19.34 -17.43
CA GLN A 168 9.23 -20.16 -17.88
C GLN A 168 10.46 -19.88 -16.99
N VAL A 169 10.58 -20.69 -15.96
CA VAL A 169 11.80 -20.70 -15.13
C VAL A 169 12.71 -21.78 -15.66
N ASP A 170 14.00 -21.50 -15.88
CA ASP A 170 14.96 -22.54 -16.23
C ASP A 170 15.13 -23.52 -15.06
N PRO A 171 14.51 -24.73 -15.11
CA PRO A 171 14.56 -25.69 -14.01
C PRO A 171 15.94 -26.33 -13.85
N THR A 172 16.86 -26.10 -14.80
CA THR A 172 18.18 -26.73 -14.81
C THR A 172 19.27 -25.85 -14.20
N GLY A 173 18.99 -24.54 -14.01
CA GLY A 173 19.98 -23.59 -13.50
C GLY A 173 21.18 -23.42 -14.41
N ALA A 174 21.07 -23.85 -15.69
CA ALA A 174 22.18 -23.85 -16.64
C ALA A 174 22.67 -22.42 -16.99
N LEU A 175 21.80 -21.41 -16.82
CA LEU A 175 22.11 -20.00 -17.01
C LEU A 175 22.44 -19.29 -15.70
N GLY A 176 22.57 -20.00 -14.58
CA GLY A 176 22.97 -19.49 -13.28
C GLY A 176 21.87 -18.65 -12.61
N LEU A 177 21.05 -19.30 -11.75
CA LEU A 177 20.24 -18.68 -10.70
C LEU A 177 19.11 -17.74 -11.16
N VAL A 178 18.30 -18.10 -12.14
CA VAL A 178 16.97 -17.49 -12.26
C VAL A 178 16.06 -18.23 -11.27
N THR A 179 15.89 -17.67 -10.09
CA THR A 179 14.79 -18.06 -9.20
C THR A 179 13.50 -17.54 -9.80
N SER A 180 12.40 -18.26 -9.63
CA SER A 180 11.10 -17.78 -10.09
C SER A 180 10.77 -16.47 -9.36
N ASP A 181 10.34 -15.44 -10.09
CA ASP A 181 9.76 -14.23 -9.51
C ASP A 181 8.32 -14.46 -9.01
N GLY A 182 7.73 -15.66 -9.26
CA GLY A 182 6.40 -16.01 -8.76
C GLY A 182 5.24 -15.48 -9.59
N VAL A 183 4.15 -15.17 -8.88
CA VAL A 183 2.91 -14.61 -9.44
C VAL A 183 2.57 -13.31 -8.69
N ASP A 184 2.91 -12.19 -9.27
CA ASP A 184 2.77 -10.89 -8.65
C ASP A 184 1.48 -10.18 -9.03
N ARG A 185 0.92 -9.48 -8.06
CA ARG A 185 -0.14 -8.50 -8.30
C ARG A 185 0.47 -7.10 -8.29
N VAL A 186 0.37 -6.43 -9.44
CA VAL A 186 0.99 -5.13 -9.67
C VAL A 186 -0.08 -4.06 -9.88
N LYS A 187 0.01 -2.97 -9.14
CA LYS A 187 -0.93 -1.85 -9.19
C LYS A 187 -0.19 -0.52 -9.16
N ASN A 188 -0.72 0.50 -9.82
CA ASN A 188 -0.09 1.82 -9.87
C ASN A 188 1.39 1.74 -10.30
N ILE A 189 1.68 0.94 -11.29
CA ILE A 189 3.01 0.78 -11.90
C ILE A 189 2.87 1.11 -13.38
N GLU A 190 3.69 2.01 -13.90
CA GLU A 190 3.67 2.41 -15.30
C GLU A 190 4.53 1.53 -16.16
N VAL A 191 5.61 0.98 -15.59
CA VAL A 191 6.63 0.23 -16.35
C VAL A 191 6.99 -1.07 -15.65
N LEU A 192 6.96 -2.16 -16.40
CA LEU A 192 7.60 -3.42 -16.01
C LEU A 192 8.96 -3.49 -16.69
N ARG A 193 10.02 -3.59 -15.90
CA ARG A 193 11.40 -3.71 -16.38
C ARG A 193 11.84 -5.16 -16.31
N PHE A 194 12.13 -5.74 -17.46
CA PHE A 194 12.67 -7.09 -17.62
C PHE A 194 14.17 -7.03 -17.93
N ALA A 195 14.84 -8.17 -17.89
CA ALA A 195 16.27 -8.24 -18.17
C ALA A 195 16.66 -7.75 -19.58
N ASP A 196 15.74 -7.85 -20.53
CA ASP A 196 15.98 -7.50 -21.94
C ASP A 196 15.27 -6.22 -22.41
N GLN A 197 14.23 -5.77 -21.73
CA GLN A 197 13.44 -4.61 -22.14
C GLN A 197 12.53 -4.05 -21.07
N ASP A 198 12.14 -2.79 -21.22
CA ASP A 198 11.08 -2.14 -20.48
C ASP A 198 9.76 -2.25 -21.24
N LEU A 199 8.67 -2.57 -20.54
CA LEU A 199 7.30 -2.59 -21.07
C LEU A 199 6.44 -1.58 -20.30
N ARG A 200 5.93 -0.56 -20.99
CA ARG A 200 4.94 0.35 -20.40
C ARG A 200 3.57 -0.30 -20.42
N ILE A 201 2.92 -0.42 -19.25
CA ILE A 201 1.61 -1.08 -19.08
C ILE A 201 0.49 -0.07 -18.85
N GLN A 202 0.78 1.10 -18.31
CA GLN A 202 -0.19 2.18 -18.17
C GLN A 202 0.49 3.55 -18.32
N PRO A 203 -0.26 4.61 -18.70
CA PRO A 203 0.30 5.96 -18.72
C PRO A 203 0.51 6.47 -17.29
N PRO A 204 1.42 7.44 -17.08
CA PRO A 204 1.56 8.13 -15.81
C PRO A 204 0.24 8.78 -15.38
N LYS A 205 0.01 8.89 -14.07
CA LYS A 205 -1.13 9.62 -13.50
C LYS A 205 -1.20 11.04 -14.06
N ILE A 206 -2.36 11.46 -14.50
CA ILE A 206 -2.63 12.83 -14.98
C ILE A 206 -3.63 13.47 -14.01
N GLU A 207 -3.25 14.58 -13.36
CA GLU A 207 -4.24 15.40 -12.66
C GLU A 207 -5.13 16.09 -13.70
N LEU A 208 -6.41 15.79 -13.65
CA LEU A 208 -7.40 16.59 -14.36
C LEU A 208 -7.59 17.86 -13.56
N ASN A 209 -6.88 18.94 -13.96
CA ASN A 209 -7.12 20.28 -13.45
C ASN A 209 -8.56 20.65 -13.80
N GLY A 210 -9.46 20.58 -12.79
CA GLY A 210 -10.82 21.04 -12.84
C GLY A 210 -10.91 22.53 -12.47
#